data_baf552eb6b4f0254a442f4cb830577a0
#
_entry.id   baf552eb6b4f0254a442f4cb830577a0
#
_cell.length_a   1.000
_cell.length_b   1.000
_cell.length_c   1.000
_cell.angle_alpha   90.00
_cell.angle_beta   90.00
_cell.angle_gamma   90.00
#
_symmetry.space_group_name_H-M   'P 1'
#
loop_
_entity.id
_entity.type
_entity.pdbx_description
1 polymer ?
#
loop_
_entity_poly.entity_id
_entity_poly.type
_entity_poly.pdbx_seq_one_letter_code
_entity_poly.pdbx_strand_id
1 'polypeptide(L)'
;MAKKNSTYGKILSDCIKEESVYYNFPVSLLAELLDNTSETFQKILAWATYDYIKNHEVEGEHGYNTLQGETGWKSIKPAVEALQYSYTENMVQWHKYCGEIYKNYKGARTGLSQSQYWGLRECFSSMLDEEKVVWLAFLSFKSILGNKSKCQTNDLMLFARMNGHNSTFAGETDLLAHSHPVIASFYTRRKRETLRRILADKFHIAIYSNHDRGYHISTKLSLNKLAEVVEANRKSTIKAHKQKLADARALALAKLAQKPP
;
A
#
# COMPACT_ATOMS: atom_id res chain seq x y z
N MET A 1 15.95 -33.97 -5.57
CA MET A 1 15.87 -32.59 -5.03
C MET A 1 14.40 -32.22 -4.88
N ALA A 2 13.86 -32.22 -3.67
CA ALA A 2 12.49 -31.79 -3.42
C ALA A 2 12.37 -30.30 -3.77
N LYS A 3 11.47 -29.96 -4.68
CA LYS A 3 11.09 -28.56 -4.95
C LYS A 3 10.62 -27.98 -3.60
N LYS A 4 11.40 -27.07 -3.01
CA LYS A 4 10.92 -26.23 -1.92
C LYS A 4 9.66 -25.55 -2.44
N ASN A 5 8.49 -25.95 -1.96
CA ASN A 5 7.26 -25.24 -2.25
C ASN A 5 7.49 -23.81 -1.82
N SER A 6 7.47 -22.89 -2.79
CA SER A 6 7.66 -21.47 -2.54
C SER A 6 6.68 -21.02 -1.47
N THR A 7 7.15 -20.35 -0.45
CA THR A 7 6.36 -19.75 0.64
C THR A 7 5.21 -18.88 0.09
N TYR A 8 5.41 -18.30 -1.10
CA TYR A 8 4.36 -17.60 -1.84
C TYR A 8 3.14 -18.46 -2.15
N GLY A 9 3.33 -19.71 -2.59
CA GLY A 9 2.24 -20.58 -3.01
C GLY A 9 1.27 -20.91 -1.89
N LYS A 10 1.77 -21.11 -0.65
CA LYS A 10 0.95 -21.45 0.50
C LYS A 10 0.14 -20.23 1.01
N ILE A 11 0.77 -19.06 1.09
CA ILE A 11 0.11 -17.83 1.56
C ILE A 11 -0.84 -17.26 0.48
N LEU A 12 -0.49 -17.44 -0.81
CA LEU A 12 -1.29 -16.92 -1.92
C LEU A 12 -2.52 -17.77 -2.22
N SER A 13 -2.48 -19.09 -2.00
CA SER A 13 -3.67 -19.93 -2.16
C SER A 13 -4.82 -19.51 -1.24
N ASP A 14 -4.47 -18.91 -0.10
CA ASP A 14 -5.43 -18.40 0.87
C ASP A 14 -5.92 -16.98 0.53
N CYS A 15 -5.24 -16.27 -0.40
CA CYS A 15 -5.61 -14.91 -0.81
C CYS A 15 -6.87 -14.82 -1.71
N ILE A 16 -7.33 -15.93 -2.25
CA ILE A 16 -8.46 -15.98 -3.22
C ILE A 16 -9.82 -16.04 -2.50
N LYS A 17 -9.83 -16.33 -1.20
CA LYS A 17 -11.05 -16.32 -0.42
C LYS A 17 -11.41 -14.89 -0.04
N GLU A 18 -12.65 -14.46 -0.30
CA GLU A 18 -13.20 -13.23 0.26
C GLU A 18 -13.24 -13.36 1.79
N GLU A 19 -12.23 -12.82 2.45
CA GLU A 19 -12.18 -12.79 3.89
C GLU A 19 -12.91 -11.54 4.41
N SER A 20 -13.75 -11.73 5.39
CA SER A 20 -14.48 -10.65 6.06
C SER A 20 -13.60 -9.83 7.00
N VAL A 21 -12.48 -10.40 7.47
CA VAL A 21 -11.59 -9.77 8.44
C VAL A 21 -10.32 -9.26 7.75
N TYR A 22 -10.04 -7.98 7.95
CA TYR A 22 -8.92 -7.28 7.33
C TYR A 22 -8.18 -6.43 8.36
N TYR A 23 -6.87 -6.56 8.42
CA TYR A 23 -6.00 -5.82 9.32
C TYR A 23 -5.36 -4.65 8.57
N ASN A 24 -5.94 -3.44 8.73
CA ASN A 24 -5.38 -2.22 8.18
C ASN A 24 -4.33 -1.63 9.12
N PHE A 25 -3.25 -1.10 8.56
CA PHE A 25 -2.15 -0.49 9.32
C PHE A 25 -1.38 0.55 8.50
N PRO A 26 -0.62 1.45 9.17
CA PRO A 26 0.15 2.47 8.48
C PRO A 26 1.34 1.89 7.72
N VAL A 27 1.67 2.47 6.57
CA VAL A 27 2.83 2.03 5.78
C VAL A 27 4.15 2.20 6.53
N SER A 28 4.22 3.08 7.53
CA SER A 28 5.42 3.25 8.36
C SER A 28 5.90 1.96 9.03
N LEU A 29 4.99 1.00 9.26
CA LEU A 29 5.35 -0.30 9.82
C LEU A 29 5.99 -1.26 8.82
N LEU A 30 6.01 -0.95 7.50
CA LEU A 30 6.55 -1.88 6.49
C LEU A 30 8.06 -2.09 6.64
N ALA A 31 8.83 -1.03 6.80
CA ALA A 31 10.27 -1.15 6.99
C ALA A 31 10.62 -1.81 8.32
N GLU A 32 9.86 -1.53 9.38
CA GLU A 32 10.04 -2.13 10.70
C GLU A 32 9.92 -3.67 10.69
N LEU A 33 9.18 -4.25 9.73
CA LEU A 33 9.08 -5.70 9.56
C LEU A 33 10.45 -6.36 9.28
N LEU A 34 11.40 -5.65 8.70
CA LEU A 34 12.73 -6.17 8.42
C LEU A 34 13.61 -6.22 9.66
N ASP A 35 13.45 -5.26 10.58
CA ASP A 35 14.28 -5.13 11.77
C ASP A 35 13.68 -5.85 12.99
N ASN A 36 12.37 -5.68 13.21
CA ASN A 36 11.65 -6.11 14.40
C ASN A 36 10.36 -6.86 14.07
N THR A 37 10.47 -7.94 13.31
CA THR A 37 9.33 -8.69 12.75
C THR A 37 8.24 -9.00 13.78
N SER A 38 8.61 -9.62 14.92
CA SER A 38 7.63 -10.07 15.93
C SER A 38 6.87 -8.92 16.57
N GLU A 39 7.60 -7.86 16.93
CA GLU A 39 7.04 -6.65 17.53
C GLU A 39 6.14 -5.91 16.55
N THR A 40 6.58 -5.81 15.28
CA THR A 40 5.83 -5.12 14.24
C THR A 40 4.50 -5.83 13.95
N PHE A 41 4.45 -7.15 13.96
CA PHE A 41 3.18 -7.86 13.83
C PHE A 41 2.22 -7.58 15.02
N GLN A 42 2.74 -7.40 16.24
CA GLN A 42 1.91 -6.98 17.37
C GLN A 42 1.40 -5.54 17.21
N LYS A 43 2.23 -4.63 16.71
CA LYS A 43 1.82 -3.25 16.37
C LYS A 43 0.73 -3.25 15.29
N ILE A 44 0.82 -4.12 14.29
CA ILE A 44 -0.21 -4.26 13.25
C ILE A 44 -1.56 -4.67 13.86
N LEU A 45 -1.59 -5.65 14.76
CA LEU A 45 -2.83 -6.04 15.46
C LEU A 45 -3.38 -4.89 16.30
N ALA A 46 -2.53 -4.24 17.09
CA ALA A 46 -2.94 -3.12 17.91
C ALA A 46 -3.54 -1.98 17.05
N TRP A 47 -2.89 -1.68 15.91
CA TRP A 47 -3.40 -0.68 14.97
C TRP A 47 -4.73 -1.08 14.35
N ALA A 48 -4.84 -2.33 13.89
CA ALA A 48 -6.08 -2.85 13.30
C ALA A 48 -7.26 -2.80 14.28
N THR A 49 -6.99 -2.98 15.57
CA THR A 49 -8.01 -2.86 16.63
C THR A 49 -8.60 -1.44 16.67
N TYR A 50 -7.76 -0.42 16.63
CA TYR A 50 -8.24 0.97 16.60
C TYR A 50 -8.95 1.31 15.29
N ASP A 51 -8.46 0.79 14.16
CA ASP A 51 -9.11 0.99 12.85
C ASP A 51 -10.47 0.31 12.82
N TYR A 52 -10.61 -0.87 13.40
CA TYR A 52 -11.88 -1.58 13.54
C TYR A 52 -12.86 -0.78 14.39
N ILE A 53 -12.47 -0.36 15.60
CA ILE A 53 -13.33 0.41 16.52
C ILE A 53 -13.84 1.68 15.84
N LYS A 54 -12.96 2.41 15.13
CA LYS A 54 -13.33 3.63 14.44
C LYS A 54 -14.34 3.42 13.31
N ASN A 55 -14.19 2.33 12.56
CA ASN A 55 -15.00 2.06 11.38
C ASN A 55 -16.32 1.36 11.71
N HIS A 56 -16.43 0.79 12.92
CA HIS A 56 -17.60 0.08 13.40
C HIS A 56 -18.14 0.76 14.65
N GLU A 57 -18.23 2.09 14.65
CA GLU A 57 -18.91 2.85 15.70
C GLU A 57 -20.34 2.32 15.82
N VAL A 58 -20.54 1.45 16.80
CA VAL A 58 -21.87 1.03 17.21
C VAL A 58 -22.52 2.27 17.80
N GLU A 59 -23.61 2.72 17.24
CA GLU A 59 -24.45 3.78 17.80
C GLU A 59 -24.79 3.41 19.25
N GLY A 60 -24.33 4.21 20.18
CA GLY A 60 -24.65 4.09 21.60
C GLY A 60 -23.48 3.64 22.49
N GLU A 61 -23.08 4.48 23.38
CA GLU A 61 -22.27 4.33 24.60
C GLU A 61 -20.76 4.00 24.48
N HIS A 62 -20.24 3.51 23.35
CA HIS A 62 -18.83 3.18 23.20
C HIS A 62 -18.17 3.89 22.02
N GLY A 63 -18.61 5.10 21.69
CA GLY A 63 -18.05 5.90 20.63
C GLY A 63 -16.57 6.24 20.83
N TYR A 64 -15.97 6.79 19.81
CA TYR A 64 -14.58 7.26 19.70
C TYR A 64 -14.04 8.01 20.94
N ASN A 65 -14.93 8.57 21.78
CA ASN A 65 -14.60 9.24 23.03
C ASN A 65 -14.03 8.29 24.10
N THR A 66 -14.35 7.01 24.06
CA THR A 66 -13.80 6.00 25.00
C THR A 66 -12.32 5.72 24.72
N LEU A 67 -11.85 5.92 23.50
CA LEU A 67 -10.43 5.86 23.15
C LEU A 67 -9.62 7.07 23.70
N GLN A 68 -10.29 8.13 24.12
CA GLN A 68 -9.62 9.34 24.64
C GLN A 68 -9.19 9.25 26.10
N GLY A 69 -9.79 8.37 26.89
CA GLY A 69 -9.58 8.37 28.34
C GLY A 69 -8.83 7.17 28.88
N GLU A 70 -9.25 5.97 28.58
CA GLU A 70 -8.68 4.76 29.16
C GLU A 70 -8.64 3.62 28.12
N THR A 71 -7.46 3.22 27.72
CA THR A 71 -7.22 2.01 26.92
C THR A 71 -7.37 0.76 27.79
N GLY A 72 -8.53 0.62 28.46
CA GLY A 72 -8.84 -0.56 29.24
C GLY A 72 -9.28 -1.73 28.36
N TRP A 73 -9.00 -2.96 28.81
CA TRP A 73 -9.44 -4.20 28.16
C TRP A 73 -10.92 -4.19 27.74
N LYS A 74 -11.79 -3.56 28.55
CA LYS A 74 -13.23 -3.50 28.26
C LYS A 74 -13.58 -2.79 26.95
N SER A 75 -12.81 -1.77 26.57
CA SER A 75 -13.07 -0.99 25.35
C SER A 75 -12.54 -1.64 24.08
N ILE A 76 -11.53 -2.50 24.18
CA ILE A 76 -10.91 -3.17 23.00
C ILE A 76 -11.40 -4.61 22.80
N LYS A 77 -12.00 -5.23 23.84
CA LYS A 77 -12.44 -6.64 23.78
C LYS A 77 -13.35 -6.94 22.57
N PRO A 78 -14.40 -6.16 22.25
CA PRO A 78 -15.25 -6.44 21.11
C PRO A 78 -14.48 -6.44 19.77
N ALA A 79 -13.51 -5.55 19.61
CA ALA A 79 -12.68 -5.48 18.43
C ALA A 79 -11.71 -6.68 18.34
N VAL A 80 -11.13 -7.10 19.45
CA VAL A 80 -10.27 -8.28 19.54
C VAL A 80 -11.03 -9.54 19.14
N GLU A 81 -12.26 -9.69 19.62
CA GLU A 81 -13.13 -10.82 19.29
C GLU A 81 -13.52 -10.79 17.80
N ALA A 82 -13.91 -9.64 17.27
CA ALA A 82 -14.25 -9.47 15.86
C ALA A 82 -13.06 -9.69 14.92
N LEU A 83 -11.87 -9.27 15.32
CA LEU A 83 -10.62 -9.50 14.59
C LEU A 83 -10.02 -10.89 14.84
N GLN A 84 -10.65 -11.70 15.68
CA GLN A 84 -10.33 -13.11 15.94
C GLN A 84 -8.87 -13.35 16.34
N TYR A 85 -8.36 -12.59 17.31
CA TYR A 85 -7.04 -12.82 17.86
C TYR A 85 -7.05 -12.87 19.39
N SER A 86 -6.04 -13.52 19.98
CA SER A 86 -5.87 -13.61 21.43
C SER A 86 -5.11 -12.40 21.95
N TYR A 87 -5.71 -11.68 22.89
CA TYR A 87 -5.05 -10.56 23.56
C TYR A 87 -4.11 -11.08 24.64
N THR A 88 -2.89 -10.60 24.65
CA THR A 88 -1.86 -10.94 25.64
C THR A 88 -1.37 -9.71 26.39
N GLU A 89 -0.85 -9.86 27.60
CA GLU A 89 -0.30 -8.75 28.41
C GLU A 89 0.77 -7.97 27.68
N ASN A 90 1.57 -8.65 26.85
CA ASN A 90 2.61 -8.00 26.02
C ASN A 90 2.05 -7.03 24.96
N MET A 91 0.76 -7.11 24.67
CA MET A 91 0.12 -6.21 23.71
C MET A 91 -0.31 -4.88 24.32
N VAL A 92 -0.40 -4.76 25.65
CA VAL A 92 -0.85 -3.55 26.33
C VAL A 92 -0.03 -2.33 25.91
N GLN A 93 1.29 -2.47 25.91
CA GLN A 93 2.19 -1.40 25.50
C GLN A 93 1.99 -0.97 24.04
N TRP A 94 1.75 -1.91 23.15
CA TRP A 94 1.53 -1.63 21.72
C TRP A 94 0.17 -0.98 21.47
N HIS A 95 -0.86 -1.39 22.21
CA HIS A 95 -2.16 -0.73 22.15
C HIS A 95 -2.06 0.72 22.64
N LYS A 96 -1.37 1.00 23.74
CA LYS A 96 -1.13 2.36 24.22
C LYS A 96 -0.38 3.19 23.18
N TYR A 97 0.74 2.68 22.67
CA TYR A 97 1.55 3.33 21.64
C TYR A 97 0.76 3.63 20.36
N CYS A 98 0.09 2.61 19.80
CA CYS A 98 -0.70 2.78 18.60
C CYS A 98 -1.89 3.72 18.80
N GLY A 99 -2.54 3.70 19.96
CA GLY A 99 -3.65 4.58 20.29
C GLY A 99 -3.27 6.06 20.31
N GLU A 100 -2.09 6.38 20.80
CA GLU A 100 -1.57 7.75 20.81
C GLU A 100 -1.32 8.26 19.38
N ILE A 101 -0.72 7.41 18.53
CA ILE A 101 -0.41 7.79 17.15
C ILE A 101 -1.67 7.81 16.28
N TYR A 102 -2.58 6.85 16.46
CA TYR A 102 -3.74 6.63 15.61
C TYR A 102 -4.62 7.88 15.48
N LYS A 103 -4.83 8.62 16.57
CA LYS A 103 -5.68 9.82 16.60
C LYS A 103 -5.28 10.86 15.55
N ASN A 104 -3.99 11.05 15.36
CA ASN A 104 -3.41 12.09 14.50
C ASN A 104 -2.85 11.58 13.19
N TYR A 105 -2.93 10.27 12.93
CA TYR A 105 -2.32 9.68 11.75
C TYR A 105 -3.12 10.01 10.47
N LYS A 106 -2.50 10.75 9.57
CA LYS A 106 -3.02 11.12 8.25
C LYS A 106 -2.24 10.46 7.10
N GLY A 107 -1.33 9.55 7.43
CA GLY A 107 -0.48 8.88 6.46
C GLY A 107 -1.19 7.80 5.65
N ALA A 108 -0.46 7.24 4.70
CA ALA A 108 -0.93 6.13 3.89
C ALA A 108 -1.04 4.84 4.70
N ARG A 109 -2.03 4.04 4.37
CA ARG A 109 -2.30 2.74 4.98
C ARG A 109 -2.22 1.64 3.95
N THR A 110 -1.97 0.45 4.43
CA THR A 110 -2.09 -0.82 3.70
C THR A 110 -2.83 -1.82 4.57
N GLY A 111 -3.01 -3.05 4.10
CA GLY A 111 -3.67 -4.05 4.93
C GLY A 111 -3.43 -5.48 4.45
N LEU A 112 -3.63 -6.39 5.35
CA LEU A 112 -3.55 -7.83 5.18
C LEU A 112 -4.91 -8.46 5.48
N SER A 113 -5.32 -9.46 4.71
CA SER A 113 -6.39 -10.33 5.16
C SER A 113 -5.93 -11.14 6.37
N GLN A 114 -6.86 -11.71 7.11
CA GLN A 114 -6.55 -12.51 8.30
C GLN A 114 -5.58 -13.65 7.96
N SER A 115 -5.82 -14.42 6.91
CA SER A 115 -4.94 -15.53 6.51
C SER A 115 -3.56 -15.05 6.07
N GLN A 116 -3.48 -13.92 5.34
CA GLN A 116 -2.19 -13.31 4.98
C GLN A 116 -1.41 -12.90 6.23
N TYR A 117 -2.07 -12.30 7.20
CA TYR A 117 -1.43 -11.85 8.43
C TYR A 117 -0.82 -13.03 9.20
N TRP A 118 -1.61 -14.06 9.47
CA TRP A 118 -1.14 -15.22 10.23
C TRP A 118 -0.06 -15.99 9.48
N GLY A 119 -0.24 -16.21 8.18
CA GLY A 119 0.76 -16.86 7.35
C GLY A 119 2.10 -16.11 7.31
N LEU A 120 2.07 -14.77 7.18
CA LEU A 120 3.28 -13.95 7.20
C LEU A 120 3.93 -13.94 8.58
N ARG A 121 3.15 -13.79 9.65
CA ARG A 121 3.66 -13.80 11.02
C ARG A 121 4.47 -15.07 11.35
N GLU A 122 4.02 -16.22 10.86
CA GLU A 122 4.69 -17.49 11.11
C GLU A 122 6.01 -17.63 10.33
N CYS A 123 6.10 -17.09 9.12
CA CYS A 123 7.22 -17.40 8.24
C CYS A 123 8.10 -16.19 7.86
N PHE A 124 7.68 -14.94 8.10
CA PHE A 124 8.40 -13.75 7.61
C PHE A 124 9.86 -13.70 8.07
N SER A 125 10.14 -14.03 9.33
CA SER A 125 11.52 -14.02 9.87
C SER A 125 12.44 -14.99 9.14
N SER A 126 11.91 -16.13 8.68
CA SER A 126 12.66 -17.19 7.99
C SER A 126 12.68 -17.05 6.46
N MET A 127 11.95 -16.06 5.91
CA MET A 127 11.94 -15.77 4.48
C MET A 127 13.30 -15.25 4.02
N LEU A 128 13.62 -15.52 2.74
CA LEU A 128 14.73 -14.87 2.07
C LEU A 128 14.43 -13.37 1.88
N ASP A 129 15.47 -12.53 1.83
CA ASP A 129 15.30 -11.09 1.63
C ASP A 129 14.50 -10.76 0.36
N GLU A 130 14.69 -11.53 -0.71
CA GLU A 130 13.89 -11.38 -1.93
C GLU A 130 12.39 -11.59 -1.67
N GLU A 131 12.02 -12.60 -0.90
CA GLU A 131 10.63 -12.88 -0.55
C GLU A 131 10.05 -11.77 0.33
N LYS A 132 10.80 -11.30 1.32
CA LYS A 132 10.41 -10.17 2.18
C LYS A 132 10.14 -8.92 1.35
N VAL A 133 11.08 -8.56 0.47
CA VAL A 133 10.96 -7.39 -0.41
C VAL A 133 9.75 -7.48 -1.35
N VAL A 134 9.47 -8.67 -1.88
CA VAL A 134 8.28 -8.89 -2.72
C VAL A 134 6.98 -8.65 -1.92
N TRP A 135 6.88 -9.12 -0.68
CA TRP A 135 5.72 -8.86 0.18
C TRP A 135 5.58 -7.38 0.53
N LEU A 136 6.70 -6.71 0.87
CA LEU A 136 6.69 -5.27 1.12
C LEU A 136 6.23 -4.49 -0.11
N ALA A 137 6.68 -4.88 -1.31
CA ALA A 137 6.26 -4.26 -2.55
C ALA A 137 4.77 -4.49 -2.86
N PHE A 138 4.24 -5.69 -2.61
CA PHE A 138 2.82 -5.99 -2.72
C PHE A 138 1.98 -5.09 -1.82
N LEU A 139 2.32 -5.00 -0.53
CA LEU A 139 1.64 -4.16 0.44
C LEU A 139 1.74 -2.67 0.07
N SER A 140 2.87 -2.26 -0.47
CA SER A 140 3.09 -0.90 -0.98
C SER A 140 2.19 -0.59 -2.17
N PHE A 141 2.02 -1.51 -3.13
CA PHE A 141 1.08 -1.34 -4.23
C PHE A 141 -0.36 -1.25 -3.76
N LYS A 142 -0.77 -2.07 -2.78
CA LYS A 142 -2.09 -1.94 -2.15
C LYS A 142 -2.29 -0.55 -1.54
N SER A 143 -1.28 -0.03 -0.84
CA SER A 143 -1.31 1.32 -0.28
C SER A 143 -1.42 2.42 -1.34
N ILE A 144 -0.69 2.29 -2.46
CA ILE A 144 -0.72 3.26 -3.57
C ILE A 144 -2.08 3.23 -4.29
N LEU A 145 -2.63 2.05 -4.50
CA LEU A 145 -3.95 1.86 -5.11
C LEU A 145 -5.06 2.37 -4.20
N GLY A 146 -5.01 2.09 -2.90
CA GLY A 146 -6.12 2.33 -2.00
C GLY A 146 -7.40 1.69 -2.56
N ASN A 147 -8.49 2.46 -2.61
CA ASN A 147 -9.78 2.00 -3.14
C ASN A 147 -9.92 2.15 -4.67
N LYS A 148 -8.91 2.70 -5.36
CA LYS A 148 -8.96 2.96 -6.79
C LYS A 148 -8.87 1.66 -7.59
N SER A 149 -9.54 1.62 -8.73
CA SER A 149 -9.43 0.49 -9.67
C SER A 149 -8.09 0.44 -10.39
N LYS A 150 -7.45 1.60 -10.56
CA LYS A 150 -6.10 1.75 -11.14
C LYS A 150 -5.41 3.00 -10.61
N CYS A 151 -4.08 2.99 -10.60
CA CYS A 151 -3.27 4.16 -10.26
C CYS A 151 -2.01 4.21 -11.11
N GLN A 152 -1.54 5.41 -11.42
CA GLN A 152 -0.19 5.61 -11.97
C GLN A 152 0.80 5.75 -10.83
N THR A 153 1.95 5.11 -10.96
CA THR A 153 3.04 5.15 -9.99
C THR A 153 4.40 4.99 -10.68
N ASN A 154 5.47 5.06 -9.91
CA ASN A 154 6.83 4.83 -10.37
C ASN A 154 7.64 4.08 -9.30
N ASP A 155 8.87 3.69 -9.64
CA ASP A 155 9.73 2.95 -8.73
C ASP A 155 10.10 3.78 -7.48
N LEU A 156 10.32 5.10 -7.60
CA LEU A 156 10.63 5.94 -6.44
C LEU A 156 9.49 5.94 -5.41
N MET A 157 8.24 6.02 -5.87
CA MET A 157 7.07 5.94 -4.99
C MET A 157 6.91 4.53 -4.39
N LEU A 158 7.10 3.48 -5.19
CA LEU A 158 7.03 2.11 -4.68
C LEU A 158 8.04 1.88 -3.56
N PHE A 159 9.30 2.23 -3.80
CA PHE A 159 10.37 2.06 -2.82
C PHE A 159 10.20 2.98 -1.61
N ALA A 160 9.68 4.19 -1.77
CA ALA A 160 9.32 5.05 -0.66
C ALA A 160 8.27 4.40 0.25
N ARG A 161 7.21 3.83 -0.33
CA ARG A 161 6.20 3.10 0.42
C ARG A 161 6.76 1.88 1.15
N MET A 162 7.64 1.10 0.53
CA MET A 162 8.31 -0.04 1.16
C MET A 162 9.13 0.39 2.39
N ASN A 163 9.72 1.59 2.34
CA ASN A 163 10.46 2.21 3.45
C ASN A 163 9.57 2.98 4.44
N GLY A 164 8.25 2.85 4.34
CA GLY A 164 7.33 3.48 5.29
C GLY A 164 7.03 4.97 5.04
N HIS A 165 7.50 5.55 3.94
CA HIS A 165 7.30 6.96 3.63
C HIS A 165 5.92 7.22 3.00
N ASN A 166 5.32 8.36 3.33
CA ASN A 166 4.04 8.81 2.76
C ASN A 166 4.19 9.56 1.43
N SER A 167 5.37 10.08 1.13
CA SER A 167 5.72 10.78 -0.11
C SER A 167 6.73 9.98 -0.92
N THR A 168 6.87 10.30 -2.20
CA THR A 168 7.92 9.74 -3.05
C THR A 168 9.29 10.29 -2.65
N PHE A 169 10.35 9.53 -2.90
CA PHE A 169 11.71 10.06 -2.85
C PHE A 169 11.93 11.12 -3.96
N ALA A 170 12.75 12.11 -3.67
CA ALA A 170 13.08 13.16 -4.62
C ALA A 170 13.89 12.63 -5.83
N GLY A 171 14.67 11.58 -5.62
CA GLY A 171 15.47 10.92 -6.65
C GLY A 171 16.15 9.66 -6.14
N GLU A 172 17.00 9.06 -6.97
CA GLU A 172 17.73 7.83 -6.64
C GLU A 172 18.71 8.03 -5.47
N THR A 173 19.42 9.15 -5.44
CA THR A 173 20.37 9.48 -4.36
C THR A 173 19.64 9.57 -3.01
N ASP A 174 18.49 10.24 -2.98
CA ASP A 174 17.66 10.36 -1.79
C ASP A 174 17.14 9.00 -1.34
N LEU A 175 16.68 8.18 -2.28
CA LEU A 175 16.26 6.80 -2.03
C LEU A 175 17.38 5.99 -1.38
N LEU A 176 18.57 5.99 -2.00
CA LEU A 176 19.69 5.18 -1.50
C LEU A 176 20.20 5.63 -0.13
N ALA A 177 20.11 6.94 0.17
CA ALA A 177 20.51 7.50 1.45
C ALA A 177 19.55 7.17 2.60
N HIS A 178 18.25 7.01 2.32
CA HIS A 178 17.21 6.87 3.35
C HIS A 178 16.46 5.53 3.33
N SER A 179 16.88 4.57 2.47
CA SER A 179 16.26 3.26 2.42
C SER A 179 16.93 2.25 3.34
N HIS A 180 16.11 1.36 3.89
CA HIS A 180 16.63 0.15 4.55
C HIS A 180 17.56 -0.61 3.58
N PRO A 181 18.76 -1.09 4.02
CA PRO A 181 19.76 -1.70 3.13
C PRO A 181 19.21 -2.85 2.28
N VAL A 182 18.37 -3.72 2.85
CA VAL A 182 17.74 -4.83 2.13
C VAL A 182 16.89 -4.29 0.99
N ILE A 183 16.04 -3.28 1.24
CA ILE A 183 15.18 -2.68 0.21
C ILE A 183 16.02 -1.98 -0.87
N ALA A 184 17.01 -1.17 -0.46
CA ALA A 184 17.91 -0.45 -1.37
C ALA A 184 18.65 -1.40 -2.33
N SER A 185 19.04 -2.59 -1.85
CA SER A 185 19.73 -3.59 -2.67
C SER A 185 18.90 -4.09 -3.87
N PHE A 186 17.58 -3.87 -3.86
CA PHE A 186 16.65 -4.22 -4.95
C PHE A 186 16.41 -3.08 -5.94
N TYR A 187 16.97 -1.90 -5.75
CA TYR A 187 16.74 -0.76 -6.64
C TYR A 187 17.48 -0.83 -7.98
N THR A 188 18.25 -1.86 -8.27
CA THR A 188 18.88 -2.05 -9.57
C THR A 188 17.82 -2.35 -10.65
N ARG A 189 18.06 -1.92 -11.91
CA ARG A 189 17.13 -2.13 -13.03
C ARG A 189 16.65 -3.58 -13.14
N ARG A 190 17.59 -4.55 -13.14
CA ARG A 190 17.28 -5.98 -13.26
C ARG A 190 16.39 -6.47 -12.11
N LYS A 191 16.70 -6.11 -10.87
CA LYS A 191 15.93 -6.54 -9.70
C LYS A 191 14.54 -5.90 -9.68
N ARG A 192 14.40 -4.64 -10.07
CA ARG A 192 13.09 -3.95 -10.21
C ARG A 192 12.20 -4.64 -11.26
N GLU A 193 12.77 -5.00 -12.41
CA GLU A 193 12.05 -5.75 -13.45
C GLU A 193 11.60 -7.13 -12.94
N THR A 194 12.48 -7.85 -12.25
CA THR A 194 12.16 -9.14 -11.62
C THR A 194 11.07 -8.99 -10.57
N LEU A 195 11.15 -7.98 -9.70
CA LEU A 195 10.15 -7.67 -8.69
C LEU A 195 8.76 -7.43 -9.32
N ARG A 196 8.68 -6.58 -10.35
CA ARG A 196 7.43 -6.33 -11.07
C ARG A 196 6.86 -7.60 -11.72
N ARG A 197 7.71 -8.44 -12.30
CA ARG A 197 7.30 -9.73 -12.88
C ARG A 197 6.72 -10.66 -11.82
N ILE A 198 7.37 -10.82 -10.67
CA ILE A 198 6.86 -11.64 -9.57
C ILE A 198 5.51 -11.11 -9.07
N LEU A 199 5.35 -9.79 -8.93
CA LEU A 199 4.10 -9.17 -8.51
C LEU A 199 2.97 -9.40 -9.53
N ALA A 200 3.28 -9.36 -10.83
CA ALA A 200 2.31 -9.69 -11.87
C ALA A 200 1.94 -11.18 -11.86
N ASP A 201 2.93 -12.06 -11.81
CA ASP A 201 2.73 -13.51 -11.98
C ASP A 201 2.15 -14.18 -10.73
N LYS A 202 2.57 -13.75 -9.53
CA LYS A 202 2.22 -14.40 -8.27
C LYS A 202 1.11 -13.68 -7.51
N PHE A 203 1.03 -12.35 -7.61
CA PHE A 203 0.04 -11.54 -6.90
C PHE A 203 -1.05 -10.99 -7.83
N HIS A 204 -1.04 -11.40 -9.10
CA HIS A 204 -2.02 -11.03 -10.12
C HIS A 204 -2.22 -9.50 -10.23
N ILE A 205 -1.15 -8.73 -10.01
CA ILE A 205 -1.19 -7.29 -10.20
C ILE A 205 -0.97 -6.99 -11.67
N ALA A 206 -1.96 -6.39 -12.33
CA ALA A 206 -1.75 -5.87 -13.67
C ALA A 206 -0.82 -4.65 -13.61
N ILE A 207 0.31 -4.71 -14.33
CA ILE A 207 1.30 -3.64 -14.40
C ILE A 207 1.48 -3.27 -15.86
N TYR A 208 1.02 -2.08 -16.26
CA TYR A 208 1.12 -1.57 -17.63
C TYR A 208 2.05 -0.37 -17.70
N SER A 209 3.14 -0.51 -18.44
CA SER A 209 4.14 0.56 -18.65
C SER A 209 3.82 1.30 -19.94
N ASN A 210 3.49 2.58 -19.83
CA ASN A 210 3.20 3.45 -20.96
C ASN A 210 4.20 4.61 -20.97
N HIS A 211 5.31 4.37 -21.58
CA HIS A 211 6.32 5.28 -22.11
C HIS A 211 7.07 6.22 -21.17
N ASP A 212 6.51 7.09 -20.36
CA ASP A 212 7.35 8.23 -20.01
C ASP A 212 7.69 8.43 -18.54
N ARG A 213 6.84 8.07 -17.61
CA ARG A 213 7.09 8.42 -16.19
C ARG A 213 6.47 7.41 -15.21
N GLY A 214 6.87 6.15 -15.33
CA GLY A 214 6.37 5.11 -14.45
C GLY A 214 5.46 4.12 -15.15
N TYR A 215 4.52 3.57 -14.40
CA TYR A 215 3.61 2.53 -14.87
C TYR A 215 2.26 2.64 -14.18
N HIS A 216 1.24 2.06 -14.79
CA HIS A 216 -0.08 1.92 -14.20
C HIS A 216 -0.23 0.57 -13.55
N ILE A 217 -0.86 0.51 -12.39
CA ILE A 217 -1.11 -0.72 -11.63
C ILE A 217 -2.60 -0.90 -11.37
N SER A 218 -3.03 -2.15 -11.29
CA SER A 218 -4.37 -2.54 -10.90
C SER A 218 -4.37 -3.93 -10.26
N THR A 219 -5.23 -4.13 -9.25
CA THR A 219 -5.58 -5.43 -8.69
C THR A 219 -6.97 -5.89 -9.14
N LYS A 220 -7.74 -5.01 -9.82
CA LYS A 220 -9.12 -5.25 -10.24
C LYS A 220 -9.28 -5.47 -11.75
N LEU A 221 -8.35 -4.95 -12.55
CA LEU A 221 -8.38 -5.03 -14.01
C LEU A 221 -7.34 -6.03 -14.50
N SER A 222 -7.67 -6.80 -15.54
CA SER A 222 -6.66 -7.57 -16.28
C SER A 222 -5.68 -6.64 -17.00
N LEU A 223 -4.51 -7.14 -17.36
CA LEU A 223 -3.49 -6.34 -18.06
C LEU A 223 -4.03 -5.71 -19.35
N ASN A 224 -4.77 -6.47 -20.16
CA ASN A 224 -5.35 -5.98 -21.40
C ASN A 224 -6.36 -4.85 -21.15
N LYS A 225 -7.24 -5.04 -20.16
CA LYS A 225 -8.23 -4.02 -19.80
C LYS A 225 -7.60 -2.77 -19.21
N LEU A 226 -6.55 -2.93 -18.40
CA LEU A 226 -5.77 -1.80 -17.89
C LEU A 226 -5.13 -1.02 -19.04
N ALA A 227 -4.50 -1.69 -19.99
CA ALA A 227 -3.90 -1.07 -21.16
C ALA A 227 -4.94 -0.30 -21.99
N GLU A 228 -6.08 -0.91 -22.31
CA GLU A 228 -7.17 -0.25 -23.04
C GLU A 228 -7.62 1.06 -22.38
N VAL A 229 -7.88 1.00 -21.05
CA VAL A 229 -8.35 2.17 -20.29
C VAL A 229 -7.29 3.27 -20.23
N VAL A 230 -6.01 2.90 -20.05
CA VAL A 230 -4.92 3.86 -20.02
C VAL A 230 -4.73 4.54 -21.37
N GLU A 231 -4.73 3.77 -22.47
CA GLU A 231 -4.58 4.32 -23.83
C GLU A 231 -5.78 5.18 -24.26
N ALA A 232 -7.00 4.80 -23.89
CA ALA A 232 -8.18 5.62 -24.14
C ALA A 232 -8.09 6.98 -23.44
N ASN A 233 -7.69 7.00 -22.16
CA ASN A 233 -7.48 8.23 -21.41
C ASN A 233 -6.38 9.11 -22.02
N ARG A 234 -5.28 8.51 -22.46
CA ARG A 234 -4.18 9.21 -23.12
C ARG A 234 -4.66 9.91 -24.41
N LYS A 235 -5.38 9.19 -25.27
CA LYS A 235 -5.94 9.75 -26.51
C LYS A 235 -6.87 10.92 -26.24
N SER A 236 -7.73 10.78 -25.22
CA SER A 236 -8.62 11.87 -24.78
C SER A 236 -7.87 13.08 -24.29
N THR A 237 -6.83 12.88 -23.45
CA THR A 237 -5.98 13.99 -22.93
C THR A 237 -5.26 14.70 -24.07
N ILE A 238 -4.69 13.97 -25.04
CA ILE A 238 -4.00 14.54 -26.19
C ILE A 238 -4.98 15.37 -27.05
N LYS A 239 -6.20 14.84 -27.28
CA LYS A 239 -7.24 15.56 -28.03
C LYS A 239 -7.64 16.86 -27.32
N ALA A 240 -7.90 16.81 -26.02
CA ALA A 240 -8.23 17.99 -25.21
C ALA A 240 -7.11 19.03 -25.20
N HIS A 241 -5.84 18.61 -25.13
CA HIS A 241 -4.70 19.52 -25.18
C HIS A 241 -4.58 20.20 -26.56
N LYS A 242 -4.73 19.46 -27.66
CA LYS A 242 -4.73 20.02 -29.00
C LYS A 242 -5.84 21.06 -29.20
N GLN A 243 -7.03 20.78 -28.66
CA GLN A 243 -8.15 21.73 -28.72
C GLN A 243 -7.84 23.02 -27.96
N LYS A 244 -7.34 22.92 -26.71
CA LYS A 244 -6.92 24.09 -25.93
C LYS A 244 -5.88 24.94 -26.63
N LEU A 245 -4.91 24.32 -27.31
CA LEU A 245 -3.89 25.02 -28.07
C LEU A 245 -4.51 25.74 -29.31
N ALA A 246 -5.45 25.11 -30.00
CA ALA A 246 -6.16 25.70 -31.11
C ALA A 246 -6.97 26.93 -30.68
N ASP A 247 -7.72 26.78 -29.57
CA ASP A 247 -8.54 27.85 -28.99
C ASP A 247 -7.64 29.04 -28.53
N ALA A 248 -6.49 28.76 -27.88
CA ALA A 248 -5.54 29.80 -27.46
C ALA A 248 -4.92 30.55 -28.66
N ARG A 249 -4.61 29.82 -29.75
CA ARG A 249 -4.11 30.44 -30.99
C ARG A 249 -5.16 31.33 -31.65
N ALA A 250 -6.41 30.85 -31.74
CA ALA A 250 -7.53 31.62 -32.29
C ALA A 250 -7.76 32.91 -31.50
N LEU A 251 -7.72 32.82 -30.15
CA LEU A 251 -7.85 34.00 -29.28
C LEU A 251 -6.70 35.01 -29.47
N ALA A 252 -5.46 34.52 -29.62
CA ALA A 252 -4.31 35.36 -29.85
C ALA A 252 -4.40 36.11 -31.21
N LEU A 253 -4.81 35.41 -32.26
CA LEU A 253 -5.03 36.01 -33.59
C LEU A 253 -6.15 37.05 -33.57
N ALA A 254 -7.26 36.77 -32.88
CA ALA A 254 -8.36 37.71 -32.72
C ALA A 254 -7.90 39.01 -32.00
N LYS A 255 -7.07 38.88 -30.96
CA LYS A 255 -6.49 40.05 -30.26
C LYS A 255 -5.53 40.85 -31.13
N LEU A 256 -4.75 40.20 -31.99
CA LEU A 256 -3.85 40.89 -32.92
C LEU A 256 -4.65 41.65 -33.99
N ALA A 257 -5.75 41.06 -34.49
CA ALA A 257 -6.62 41.73 -35.47
C ALA A 257 -7.39 42.93 -34.91
N GLN A 258 -7.54 43.04 -33.60
CA GLN A 258 -8.20 44.18 -32.93
C GLN A 258 -7.26 45.29 -32.51
N LYS A 259 -5.95 45.18 -32.72
CA LYS A 259 -5.02 46.29 -32.49
C LYS A 259 -5.16 47.29 -33.65
N PRO A 260 -5.53 48.53 -33.37
CA PRO A 260 -5.51 49.57 -34.40
C PRO A 260 -4.06 49.81 -34.87
N PRO A 261 -3.89 50.28 -36.14
CA PRO A 261 -2.59 50.53 -36.74
C PRO A 261 -1.78 51.60 -36.01
#